data_c9f5f74dc5add91486740788784fe1f2
#
_entry.id   c9f5f74dc5add91486740788784fe1f2
#
_cell.length_a   1.000
_cell.length_b   1.000
_cell.length_c   1.000
_cell.angle_alpha   90.00
_cell.angle_beta   90.00
_cell.angle_gamma   90.00
#
_symmetry.space_group_name_H-M   'P 1'
#
loop_
_entity.id
_entity.type
_entity.pdbx_description
1 polymer ?
#
loop_
_entity_poly.entity_id
_entity_poly.type
_entity_poly.pdbx_seq_one_letter_code
_entity_poly.pdbx_strand_id
1 'polypeptide(L)'
;MLVHLSVHNYAIVEHLDLELDRGMSVITGETGAGKSIMLDALGLTLGDRADSGVVRPGADKADILATFDLIDIPEAQAWLKERDLDNDGPCILRRVITAEGRSRSYINGTPCPQGDLKALGELLIDIHSQHEHQSLLKTDTHRRLLDEYAGATDLARQVQLAAQRWRQTRQELDRLSNSGDEQRARHQLLSYQLEELESLSLGENELEQLEQEQKTLTNAESLLSICRQVVEQCSENDSGNVLNALTASLHRLGSVNDSPTALSEATNLLSSAQIQVEEAVGELNRFLDHFDADPARLQHLEERLDAIYTLARKHRIQPTEVATLQQKLLDEIETLNANDEAIERLENELSSFARHYKEKARELSDLRHRAAPELAAAVEHEIQRLGMPGGRFNIELKANPEKELLPNGLEQVELLVSANPGQPLKALAKVASGGELSRISLAIQVITAQTSRVPTLVFDEVDVGIGGPTAEIVGQLLRRLGDRGQVMTVTHLPQVAAQGHQHLFVHKVRDSEATRTAVSKLSKNERIEEVARMLGGIDLTKESLAHAKKMVVTAKS
;
A
#
# COMPACT_ATOMS: atom_id res chain seq x y z
N MET A 1 -8.53 -32.43 3.87
CA MET A 1 -8.14 -32.86 5.24
C MET A 1 -6.68 -33.32 5.29
N LEU A 2 -6.00 -33.24 6.43
CA LEU A 2 -4.63 -33.73 6.61
C LEU A 2 -4.63 -35.27 6.57
N VAL A 3 -3.93 -35.89 5.62
CA VAL A 3 -3.89 -37.35 5.45
C VAL A 3 -2.57 -37.98 5.90
N HIS A 4 -1.46 -37.20 5.78
CA HIS A 4 -0.15 -37.69 6.17
C HIS A 4 0.73 -36.56 6.67
N LEU A 5 1.49 -36.83 7.74
CA LEU A 5 2.52 -35.94 8.29
C LEU A 5 3.82 -36.72 8.45
N SER A 6 4.88 -36.25 7.77
CA SER A 6 6.22 -36.80 7.87
C SER A 6 7.18 -35.78 8.42
N VAL A 7 7.96 -36.16 9.42
CA VAL A 7 8.91 -35.28 10.11
C VAL A 7 10.27 -35.95 10.21
N HIS A 8 11.30 -35.35 9.67
CA HIS A 8 12.66 -35.84 9.71
C HIS A 8 13.59 -34.83 10.42
N ASN A 9 14.39 -35.32 11.36
CA ASN A 9 15.45 -34.61 12.07
C ASN A 9 14.98 -33.28 12.72
N TYR A 10 13.82 -33.32 13.34
CA TYR A 10 13.22 -32.15 14.01
C TYR A 10 13.26 -32.33 15.53
N ALA A 11 13.86 -31.40 16.25
CA ALA A 11 14.05 -31.41 17.69
C ALA A 11 14.63 -32.76 18.18
N ILE A 12 13.87 -33.55 18.93
CA ILE A 12 14.26 -34.90 19.41
C ILE A 12 13.78 -36.03 18.49
N VAL A 13 13.03 -35.67 17.43
CA VAL A 13 12.47 -36.64 16.48
C VAL A 13 13.45 -36.87 15.34
N GLU A 14 13.88 -38.10 15.14
CA GLU A 14 14.69 -38.51 13.99
C GLU A 14 13.83 -38.74 12.76
N HIS A 15 12.78 -39.55 12.93
CA HIS A 15 11.83 -39.89 11.89
C HIS A 15 10.47 -40.17 12.51
N LEU A 16 9.43 -39.55 11.93
CA LEU A 16 8.04 -39.71 12.32
C LEU A 16 7.20 -39.71 11.05
N ASP A 17 6.40 -40.75 10.87
CA ASP A 17 5.38 -40.86 9.84
C ASP A 17 4.03 -41.15 10.47
N LEU A 18 3.05 -40.30 10.13
CA LEU A 18 1.69 -40.39 10.67
C LEU A 18 0.68 -40.42 9.53
N GLU A 19 -0.11 -41.49 9.51
CA GLU A 19 -1.33 -41.55 8.72
C GLU A 19 -2.52 -41.12 9.58
N LEU A 20 -3.31 -40.23 9.06
CA LEU A 20 -4.44 -39.59 9.76
C LEU A 20 -5.73 -39.82 8.98
N ASP A 21 -6.78 -40.25 9.70
CA ASP A 21 -8.10 -40.50 9.13
C ASP A 21 -9.07 -39.35 9.50
N ARG A 22 -10.27 -39.38 8.90
CA ARG A 22 -11.40 -38.52 9.35
C ARG A 22 -11.78 -38.86 10.79
N GLY A 23 -12.42 -37.89 11.43
CA GLY A 23 -12.85 -38.06 12.81
C GLY A 23 -11.89 -37.44 13.82
N MET A 24 -12.09 -37.77 15.08
CA MET A 24 -11.27 -37.28 16.20
C MET A 24 -10.06 -38.22 16.41
N SER A 25 -8.87 -37.71 16.15
CA SER A 25 -7.59 -38.38 16.47
C SER A 25 -7.07 -37.84 17.81
N VAL A 26 -6.99 -38.72 18.80
CA VAL A 26 -6.43 -38.39 20.10
C VAL A 26 -4.97 -38.79 20.17
N ILE A 27 -4.14 -37.89 20.71
CA ILE A 27 -2.70 -38.07 20.88
C ILE A 27 -2.41 -38.11 22.37
N THR A 28 -1.92 -39.26 22.86
CA THR A 28 -1.45 -39.41 24.24
C THR A 28 0.02 -39.80 24.27
N GLY A 29 0.61 -39.88 25.44
CA GLY A 29 2.00 -40.31 25.63
C GLY A 29 2.67 -39.67 26.82
N GLU A 30 3.90 -40.02 27.08
CA GLU A 30 4.68 -39.49 28.19
C GLU A 30 4.94 -37.98 28.07
N THR A 31 5.04 -37.30 29.20
CA THR A 31 5.41 -35.90 29.25
C THR A 31 6.84 -35.73 28.68
N GLY A 32 7.00 -34.77 27.74
CA GLY A 32 8.31 -34.58 27.05
C GLY A 32 8.65 -35.63 25.99
N ALA A 33 7.68 -36.51 25.59
CA ALA A 33 7.88 -37.49 24.52
C ALA A 33 7.72 -36.92 23.10
N GLY A 34 7.42 -35.63 22.97
CA GLY A 34 7.33 -34.97 21.66
C GLY A 34 5.92 -34.73 21.14
N LYS A 35 4.89 -34.75 22.01
CA LYS A 35 3.49 -34.48 21.59
C LYS A 35 3.35 -33.07 20.97
N SER A 36 3.81 -32.04 21.63
CA SER A 36 3.78 -30.66 21.11
C SER A 36 4.74 -30.47 19.91
N ILE A 37 5.85 -31.21 19.87
CA ILE A 37 6.81 -31.18 18.74
C ILE A 37 6.13 -31.53 17.41
N MET A 38 5.15 -32.43 17.42
CA MET A 38 4.40 -32.79 16.23
C MET A 38 3.51 -31.64 15.74
N LEU A 39 2.89 -30.91 16.66
CA LEU A 39 2.05 -29.74 16.36
C LEU A 39 2.90 -28.55 15.90
N ASP A 40 4.05 -28.34 16.56
CA ASP A 40 5.03 -27.33 16.15
C ASP A 40 5.56 -27.61 14.73
N ALA A 41 5.88 -28.88 14.44
CA ALA A 41 6.31 -29.30 13.09
C ALA A 41 5.22 -29.04 12.05
N LEU A 42 3.97 -29.33 12.38
CA LEU A 42 2.82 -29.05 11.52
C LEU A 42 2.68 -27.53 11.28
N GLY A 43 2.76 -26.70 12.33
CA GLY A 43 2.73 -25.24 12.22
C GLY A 43 3.81 -24.68 11.28
N LEU A 44 5.01 -25.27 11.28
CA LEU A 44 6.07 -24.89 10.36
C LEU A 44 5.70 -25.16 8.89
N THR A 45 4.98 -26.24 8.58
CA THR A 45 4.49 -26.49 7.22
C THR A 45 3.35 -25.56 6.81
N LEU A 46 2.72 -24.89 7.78
CA LEU A 46 1.67 -23.88 7.58
C LEU A 46 2.20 -22.45 7.55
N GLY A 47 3.53 -22.27 7.60
CA GLY A 47 4.14 -20.95 7.44
C GLY A 47 4.58 -20.28 8.73
N ASP A 48 4.63 -20.97 9.86
CA ASP A 48 5.20 -20.41 11.09
C ASP A 48 6.68 -20.09 10.95
N ARG A 49 7.17 -19.20 11.82
CA ARG A 49 8.59 -18.83 11.84
C ARG A 49 9.43 -20.00 12.37
N ALA A 50 10.48 -20.33 11.64
CA ALA A 50 11.43 -21.36 12.04
C ALA A 50 12.65 -20.74 12.73
N ASP A 51 13.08 -21.36 13.84
CA ASP A 51 14.38 -21.12 14.47
C ASP A 51 15.36 -22.22 14.04
N SER A 52 16.66 -21.89 13.93
CA SER A 52 17.70 -22.89 13.63
C SER A 52 17.83 -23.97 14.71
N GLY A 53 17.48 -23.63 15.95
CA GLY A 53 17.48 -24.55 17.08
C GLY A 53 16.51 -25.74 16.97
N VAL A 54 15.60 -25.74 15.97
CA VAL A 54 14.66 -26.84 15.76
C VAL A 54 15.27 -28.03 15.01
N VAL A 55 16.43 -27.87 14.39
CA VAL A 55 17.14 -28.97 13.72
C VAL A 55 17.75 -29.89 14.79
N ARG A 56 17.54 -31.21 14.64
CA ARG A 56 18.08 -32.21 15.57
C ARG A 56 19.60 -32.08 15.67
N PRO A 57 20.18 -32.09 16.89
CA PRO A 57 21.61 -32.06 17.06
C PRO A 57 22.32 -33.17 16.28
N GLY A 58 23.29 -32.78 15.46
CA GLY A 58 24.06 -33.69 14.61
C GLY A 58 23.45 -33.92 13.21
N ALA A 59 22.30 -33.32 12.89
CA ALA A 59 21.71 -33.36 11.55
C ALA A 59 21.97 -32.03 10.81
N ASP A 60 22.13 -32.10 9.48
CA ASP A 60 22.35 -30.95 8.63
C ASP A 60 21.07 -30.13 8.38
N LYS A 61 19.91 -30.80 8.41
CA LYS A 61 18.60 -30.19 8.14
C LYS A 61 17.46 -30.95 8.82
N ALA A 62 16.39 -30.22 9.11
CA ALA A 62 15.07 -30.77 9.36
C ALA A 62 14.23 -30.69 8.09
N ASP A 63 13.40 -31.71 7.84
CA ASP A 63 12.54 -31.83 6.65
C ASP A 63 11.14 -32.27 7.11
N ILE A 64 10.16 -31.42 6.90
CA ILE A 64 8.79 -31.63 7.38
C ILE A 64 7.86 -31.57 6.18
N LEU A 65 6.95 -32.53 6.08
CA LEU A 65 6.03 -32.71 4.97
C LEU A 65 4.63 -33.01 5.49
N ALA A 66 3.65 -32.21 5.08
CA ALA A 66 2.24 -32.43 5.38
C ALA A 66 1.47 -32.59 4.07
N THR A 67 0.68 -33.67 3.98
CA THR A 67 -0.10 -34.02 2.79
C THR A 67 -1.58 -33.86 3.08
N PHE A 68 -2.28 -33.12 2.24
CA PHE A 68 -3.69 -32.78 2.37
C PHE A 68 -4.50 -33.33 1.19
N ASP A 69 -5.60 -34.00 1.50
CA ASP A 69 -6.67 -34.28 0.53
C ASP A 69 -7.56 -33.02 0.42
N LEU A 70 -7.73 -32.53 -0.82
CA LEU A 70 -8.46 -31.29 -1.11
C LEU A 70 -9.88 -31.49 -1.63
N ILE A 71 -10.40 -32.72 -1.66
CA ILE A 71 -11.72 -33.03 -2.24
C ILE A 71 -12.82 -32.13 -1.65
N ASP A 72 -12.79 -31.91 -0.35
CA ASP A 72 -13.78 -31.12 0.37
C ASP A 72 -13.38 -29.63 0.55
N ILE A 73 -12.34 -29.15 -0.18
CA ILE A 73 -11.78 -27.78 0.01
C ILE A 73 -11.66 -27.06 -1.35
N PRO A 74 -12.78 -26.66 -1.97
CA PRO A 74 -12.77 -26.02 -3.29
C PRO A 74 -12.01 -24.67 -3.30
N GLU A 75 -12.00 -23.95 -2.17
CA GLU A 75 -11.29 -22.69 -2.04
C GLU A 75 -9.76 -22.87 -2.15
N ALA A 76 -9.21 -23.94 -1.54
CA ALA A 76 -7.79 -24.26 -1.67
C ALA A 76 -7.43 -24.75 -3.08
N GLN A 77 -8.32 -25.50 -3.74
CA GLN A 77 -8.12 -25.91 -5.14
C GLN A 77 -8.08 -24.69 -6.07
N ALA A 78 -9.01 -23.75 -5.91
CA ALA A 78 -9.04 -22.51 -6.68
C ALA A 78 -7.78 -21.68 -6.45
N TRP A 79 -7.35 -21.54 -5.19
CA TRP A 79 -6.15 -20.81 -4.80
C TRP A 79 -4.88 -21.37 -5.44
N LEU A 80 -4.74 -22.70 -5.48
CA LEU A 80 -3.61 -23.39 -6.13
C LEU A 80 -3.62 -23.16 -7.65
N LYS A 81 -4.79 -23.28 -8.28
CA LYS A 81 -4.96 -23.13 -9.72
C LYS A 81 -4.65 -21.69 -10.19
N GLU A 82 -5.06 -20.67 -9.43
CA GLU A 82 -4.75 -19.27 -9.74
C GLU A 82 -3.24 -18.97 -9.75
N ARG A 83 -2.42 -19.83 -9.13
CA ARG A 83 -0.97 -19.65 -8.97
C ARG A 83 -0.14 -20.68 -9.72
N ASP A 84 -0.77 -21.51 -10.54
CA ASP A 84 -0.12 -22.61 -11.26
C ASP A 84 0.65 -23.57 -10.32
N LEU A 85 0.10 -23.80 -9.11
CA LEU A 85 0.65 -24.69 -8.09
C LEU A 85 -0.18 -25.96 -7.88
N ASP A 86 -1.22 -26.18 -8.67
CA ASP A 86 -2.07 -27.35 -8.63
C ASP A 86 -1.34 -28.62 -9.18
N ASN A 87 -1.85 -29.77 -8.79
CA ASN A 87 -1.40 -31.07 -9.27
C ASN A 87 -2.59 -32.04 -9.33
N ASP A 88 -2.41 -33.17 -10.00
CA ASP A 88 -3.44 -34.25 -10.12
C ASP A 88 -3.61 -35.11 -8.85
N GLY A 89 -2.92 -34.77 -7.76
CA GLY A 89 -2.88 -35.54 -6.52
C GLY A 89 -3.18 -34.69 -5.27
N PRO A 90 -2.90 -35.26 -4.09
CA PRO A 90 -3.02 -34.55 -2.83
C PRO A 90 -2.06 -33.38 -2.78
N CYS A 91 -2.46 -32.30 -2.07
CA CYS A 91 -1.62 -31.14 -1.86
C CYS A 91 -0.52 -31.44 -0.83
N ILE A 92 0.72 -31.14 -1.19
CA ILE A 92 1.90 -31.40 -0.35
C ILE A 92 2.51 -30.06 0.06
N LEU A 93 2.49 -29.78 1.36
CA LEU A 93 3.23 -28.66 1.95
C LEU A 93 4.52 -29.19 2.56
N ARG A 94 5.66 -28.60 2.23
CA ARG A 94 6.96 -29.03 2.74
C ARG A 94 7.78 -27.87 3.24
N ARG A 95 8.43 -28.08 4.39
CA ARG A 95 9.37 -27.12 4.98
C ARG A 95 10.72 -27.77 5.22
N VAL A 96 11.78 -27.15 4.73
CA VAL A 96 13.16 -27.57 4.94
C VAL A 96 13.90 -26.47 5.69
N ILE A 97 14.50 -26.82 6.84
CA ILE A 97 15.24 -25.91 7.71
C ILE A 97 16.65 -26.47 7.90
N THR A 98 17.68 -25.69 7.56
CA THR A 98 19.08 -26.12 7.75
C THR A 98 19.60 -25.72 9.13
N ALA A 99 20.59 -26.44 9.64
CA ALA A 99 21.26 -26.11 10.90
C ALA A 99 21.89 -24.70 10.91
N GLU A 100 22.16 -24.13 9.72
CA GLU A 100 22.65 -22.76 9.53
C GLU A 100 21.54 -21.71 9.63
N GLY A 101 20.27 -22.11 9.82
CA GLY A 101 19.12 -21.21 9.94
C GLY A 101 18.45 -20.82 8.62
N ARG A 102 18.87 -21.39 7.47
CA ARG A 102 18.17 -21.17 6.21
C ARG A 102 16.89 -22.00 6.17
N SER A 103 15.78 -21.37 5.75
CA SER A 103 14.48 -22.03 5.67
C SER A 103 13.89 -21.89 4.27
N ARG A 104 13.37 -23.00 3.72
CA ARG A 104 12.73 -23.04 2.40
C ARG A 104 11.37 -23.71 2.49
N SER A 105 10.39 -23.11 1.81
CA SER A 105 9.01 -23.58 1.72
C SER A 105 8.71 -24.11 0.33
N TYR A 106 7.86 -25.14 0.25
CA TYR A 106 7.45 -25.73 -1.03
C TYR A 106 5.97 -26.09 -0.96
N ILE A 107 5.27 -25.84 -2.07
CA ILE A 107 3.90 -26.31 -2.33
C ILE A 107 3.96 -27.21 -3.57
N ASN A 108 3.52 -28.44 -3.45
CA ASN A 108 3.53 -29.46 -4.52
C ASN A 108 4.90 -29.60 -5.21
N GLY A 109 5.99 -29.48 -4.43
CA GLY A 109 7.36 -29.56 -4.93
C GLY A 109 7.92 -28.25 -5.48
N THR A 110 7.11 -27.24 -5.71
CA THR A 110 7.53 -25.92 -6.21
C THR A 110 7.96 -25.01 -5.04
N PRO A 111 9.13 -24.39 -5.07
CA PRO A 111 9.54 -23.41 -4.06
C PRO A 111 8.59 -22.22 -4.02
N CYS A 112 8.16 -21.80 -2.84
CA CYS A 112 7.23 -20.68 -2.66
C CYS A 112 7.66 -19.73 -1.52
N PRO A 113 7.20 -18.46 -1.53
CA PRO A 113 7.31 -17.57 -0.38
C PRO A 113 6.58 -18.12 0.85
N GLN A 114 7.08 -17.80 2.05
CA GLN A 114 6.43 -18.20 3.30
C GLN A 114 5.00 -17.65 3.43
N GLY A 115 4.72 -16.49 2.85
CA GLY A 115 3.39 -15.89 2.83
C GLY A 115 2.36 -16.73 2.07
N ASP A 116 2.76 -17.34 0.96
CA ASP A 116 1.89 -18.23 0.17
C ASP A 116 1.61 -19.53 0.93
N LEU A 117 2.63 -20.08 1.60
CA LEU A 117 2.46 -21.26 2.45
C LEU A 117 1.47 -21.00 3.58
N LYS A 118 1.55 -19.80 4.19
CA LYS A 118 0.64 -19.37 5.25
C LYS A 118 -0.79 -19.17 4.73
N ALA A 119 -0.94 -18.48 3.59
CA ALA A 119 -2.25 -18.22 3.01
C ALA A 119 -2.99 -19.52 2.62
N LEU A 120 -2.27 -20.50 2.06
CA LEU A 120 -2.84 -21.81 1.78
C LEU A 120 -3.11 -22.59 3.07
N GLY A 121 -2.19 -22.55 4.05
CA GLY A 121 -2.34 -23.22 5.34
C GLY A 121 -3.60 -22.81 6.09
N GLU A 122 -3.95 -21.53 6.08
CA GLU A 122 -5.17 -20.99 6.69
C GLU A 122 -6.47 -21.53 6.08
N LEU A 123 -6.43 -22.05 4.83
CA LEU A 123 -7.57 -22.71 4.20
C LEU A 123 -7.65 -24.22 4.54
N LEU A 124 -6.56 -24.84 4.99
CA LEU A 124 -6.43 -26.27 5.16
C LEU A 124 -6.63 -26.73 6.60
N ILE A 125 -6.14 -25.95 7.58
CA ILE A 125 -6.07 -26.37 8.96
C ILE A 125 -6.11 -25.18 9.91
N ASP A 126 -6.83 -25.33 11.02
CA ASP A 126 -6.88 -24.35 12.11
C ASP A 126 -6.29 -24.99 13.38
N ILE A 127 -5.26 -24.35 13.95
CA ILE A 127 -4.54 -24.86 15.12
C ILE A 127 -4.86 -23.98 16.32
N HIS A 128 -5.62 -24.54 17.24
CA HIS A 128 -5.98 -23.96 18.54
C HIS A 128 -4.95 -24.36 19.60
N SER A 129 -3.91 -23.53 19.80
CA SER A 129 -2.80 -23.78 20.72
C SER A 129 -2.92 -23.00 22.04
N GLN A 130 -2.04 -23.31 23.00
CA GLN A 130 -1.96 -22.60 24.30
C GLN A 130 -1.79 -21.07 24.15
N HIS A 131 -1.18 -20.59 23.07
CA HIS A 131 -1.01 -19.17 22.80
C HIS A 131 -2.32 -18.46 22.37
N GLU A 132 -3.34 -19.20 21.93
CA GLU A 132 -4.63 -18.60 21.56
C GLU A 132 -5.42 -18.06 22.76
N HIS A 133 -5.22 -18.60 23.95
CA HIS A 133 -5.79 -17.99 25.17
C HIS A 133 -5.35 -16.54 25.33
N GLN A 134 -4.12 -16.20 24.92
CA GLN A 134 -3.63 -14.82 24.93
C GLN A 134 -4.17 -13.99 23.76
N SER A 135 -4.42 -14.60 22.61
CA SER A 135 -5.00 -13.93 21.45
C SER A 135 -6.46 -13.54 21.70
N LEU A 136 -7.22 -14.39 22.41
CA LEU A 136 -8.59 -14.11 22.83
C LEU A 136 -8.73 -12.92 23.78
N LEU A 137 -7.63 -12.41 24.35
CA LEU A 137 -7.66 -11.17 25.13
C LEU A 137 -7.66 -9.91 24.27
N LYS A 138 -7.46 -10.04 22.95
CA LYS A 138 -7.39 -8.93 21.99
C LYS A 138 -8.76 -8.71 21.32
N THR A 139 -9.19 -7.46 21.26
CA THR A 139 -10.47 -7.07 20.63
C THR A 139 -10.53 -7.38 19.13
N ASP A 140 -9.39 -7.36 18.42
CA ASP A 140 -9.34 -7.76 17.02
C ASP A 140 -9.69 -9.23 16.80
N THR A 141 -9.31 -10.11 17.75
CA THR A 141 -9.71 -11.53 17.74
C THR A 141 -11.20 -11.68 17.97
N HIS A 142 -11.79 -10.90 18.88
CA HIS A 142 -13.24 -10.91 19.15
C HIS A 142 -14.04 -10.61 17.88
N ARG A 143 -13.62 -9.57 17.14
CA ARG A 143 -14.24 -9.18 15.89
C ARG A 143 -14.13 -10.30 14.84
N ARG A 144 -12.94 -10.87 14.66
CA ARG A 144 -12.71 -11.95 13.70
C ARG A 144 -13.60 -13.17 13.97
N LEU A 145 -13.67 -13.60 15.23
CA LEU A 145 -14.51 -14.74 15.64
C LEU A 145 -16.00 -14.49 15.35
N LEU A 146 -16.49 -13.26 15.62
CA LEU A 146 -17.87 -12.91 15.29
C LEU A 146 -18.10 -12.87 13.78
N ASP A 147 -17.17 -12.32 13.01
CA ASP A 147 -17.27 -12.25 11.54
C ASP A 147 -17.23 -13.66 10.91
N GLU A 148 -16.39 -14.56 11.43
CA GLU A 148 -16.34 -15.97 11.04
C GLU A 148 -17.65 -16.70 11.35
N TYR A 149 -18.16 -16.56 12.57
CA TYR A 149 -19.43 -17.16 12.99
C TYR A 149 -20.62 -16.64 12.17
N ALA A 150 -20.62 -15.34 11.85
CA ALA A 150 -21.65 -14.70 11.03
C ALA A 150 -21.53 -15.06 9.52
N GLY A 151 -20.48 -15.78 9.09
CA GLY A 151 -20.16 -15.98 7.68
C GLY A 151 -19.84 -14.70 6.92
N ALA A 152 -19.36 -13.67 7.61
CA ALA A 152 -19.16 -12.31 7.12
C ALA A 152 -17.70 -11.97 6.78
N THR A 153 -16.80 -12.94 6.78
CA THR A 153 -15.33 -12.73 6.57
C THR A 153 -15.03 -12.01 5.25
N ASP A 154 -15.67 -12.41 4.15
CA ASP A 154 -15.47 -11.78 2.84
C ASP A 154 -15.99 -10.33 2.84
N LEU A 155 -17.14 -10.08 3.48
CA LEU A 155 -17.70 -8.74 3.61
C LEU A 155 -16.82 -7.84 4.50
N ALA A 156 -16.29 -8.38 5.60
CA ALA A 156 -15.33 -7.67 6.46
C ALA A 156 -14.06 -7.28 5.68
N ARG A 157 -13.56 -8.16 4.80
CA ARG A 157 -12.44 -7.86 3.91
C ARG A 157 -12.77 -6.76 2.90
N GLN A 158 -13.97 -6.76 2.32
CA GLN A 158 -14.43 -5.69 1.41
C GLN A 158 -14.48 -4.34 2.12
N VAL A 159 -15.00 -4.29 3.36
CA VAL A 159 -15.03 -3.09 4.20
C VAL A 159 -13.62 -2.58 4.48
N GLN A 160 -12.71 -3.47 4.83
CA GLN A 160 -11.30 -3.12 5.08
C GLN A 160 -10.64 -2.51 3.84
N LEU A 161 -10.82 -3.13 2.66
CA LEU A 161 -10.27 -2.62 1.40
C LEU A 161 -10.88 -1.27 1.01
N ALA A 162 -12.19 -1.09 1.22
CA ALA A 162 -12.86 0.18 0.94
C ALA A 162 -12.35 1.31 1.85
N ALA A 163 -12.17 1.04 3.15
CA ALA A 163 -11.57 1.99 4.09
C ALA A 163 -10.11 2.35 3.73
N GLN A 164 -9.33 1.36 3.29
CA GLN A 164 -7.95 1.57 2.88
C GLN A 164 -7.87 2.46 1.63
N ARG A 165 -8.68 2.19 0.60
CA ARG A 165 -8.75 3.00 -0.62
C ARG A 165 -9.16 4.44 -0.29
N TRP A 166 -10.21 4.62 0.48
CA TRP A 166 -10.65 5.95 0.92
C TRP A 166 -9.52 6.72 1.62
N ARG A 167 -8.79 6.07 2.53
CA ARG A 167 -7.67 6.69 3.26
C ARG A 167 -6.52 7.09 2.33
N GLN A 168 -6.17 6.24 1.36
CA GLN A 168 -5.14 6.54 0.38
C GLN A 168 -5.53 7.73 -0.50
N THR A 169 -6.75 7.72 -1.05
CA THR A 169 -7.28 8.84 -1.85
C THR A 169 -7.35 10.14 -1.03
N ARG A 170 -7.72 10.06 0.26
CA ARG A 170 -7.74 11.22 1.15
C ARG A 170 -6.35 11.81 1.37
N GLN A 171 -5.35 10.97 1.58
CA GLN A 171 -3.96 11.42 1.74
C GLN A 171 -3.42 12.09 0.46
N GLU A 172 -3.76 11.56 -0.71
CA GLU A 172 -3.41 12.15 -1.99
C GLU A 172 -4.07 13.53 -2.16
N LEU A 173 -5.38 13.61 -1.89
CA LEU A 173 -6.13 14.87 -1.92
C LEU A 173 -5.55 15.91 -0.96
N ASP A 174 -5.27 15.52 0.29
CA ASP A 174 -4.70 16.42 1.29
C ASP A 174 -3.31 16.92 0.86
N ARG A 175 -2.53 16.09 0.18
CA ARG A 175 -1.21 16.47 -0.37
C ARG A 175 -1.34 17.52 -1.47
N LEU A 176 -2.26 17.35 -2.42
CA LEU A 176 -2.48 18.30 -3.51
C LEU A 176 -3.16 19.57 -3.02
N SER A 177 -4.11 19.46 -2.11
CA SER A 177 -4.90 20.60 -1.58
C SER A 177 -4.14 21.52 -0.62
N ASN A 178 -3.13 21.02 0.12
CA ASN A 178 -2.36 21.83 1.07
C ASN A 178 -1.55 22.96 0.40
N SER A 179 -1.40 22.96 -0.92
CA SER A 179 -0.82 24.06 -1.71
C SER A 179 -1.86 24.96 -2.38
N GLY A 180 -3.16 24.71 -2.18
CA GLY A 180 -4.22 25.28 -3.01
C GLY A 180 -4.38 26.79 -2.93
N ASP A 181 -4.20 27.43 -1.78
CA ASP A 181 -4.30 28.91 -1.68
C ASP A 181 -3.09 29.60 -2.32
N GLU A 182 -1.91 29.03 -2.14
CA GLU A 182 -0.68 29.51 -2.76
C GLU A 182 -0.70 29.30 -4.28
N GLN A 183 -1.20 28.15 -4.73
CA GLN A 183 -1.38 27.83 -6.15
C GLN A 183 -2.43 28.72 -6.82
N ARG A 184 -3.55 29.02 -6.17
CA ARG A 184 -4.56 29.98 -6.69
C ARG A 184 -4.00 31.39 -6.83
N ALA A 185 -3.28 31.88 -5.83
CA ALA A 185 -2.61 33.18 -5.92
C ALA A 185 -1.55 33.19 -7.04
N ARG A 186 -0.82 32.09 -7.19
CA ARG A 186 0.16 31.92 -8.27
C ARG A 186 -0.51 31.91 -9.64
N HIS A 187 -1.59 31.17 -9.80
CA HIS A 187 -2.37 31.11 -11.05
C HIS A 187 -2.88 32.51 -11.45
N GLN A 188 -3.45 33.28 -10.52
CA GLN A 188 -3.91 34.65 -10.81
C GLN A 188 -2.77 35.57 -11.26
N LEU A 189 -1.60 35.46 -10.61
CA LEU A 189 -0.44 36.23 -10.99
C LEU A 189 0.05 35.87 -12.39
N LEU A 190 0.17 34.58 -12.69
CA LEU A 190 0.61 34.09 -13.99
C LEU A 190 -0.36 34.46 -15.11
N SER A 191 -1.67 34.36 -14.86
CA SER A 191 -2.70 34.76 -15.83
C SER A 191 -2.64 36.25 -16.15
N TYR A 192 -2.45 37.10 -15.13
CA TYR A 192 -2.25 38.54 -15.34
C TYR A 192 -0.98 38.82 -16.15
N GLN A 193 0.13 38.16 -15.84
CA GLN A 193 1.39 38.33 -16.58
C GLN A 193 1.27 37.85 -18.02
N LEU A 194 0.55 36.75 -18.24
CA LEU A 194 0.28 36.22 -19.59
C LEU A 194 -0.56 37.19 -20.41
N GLU A 195 -1.64 37.77 -19.85
CA GLU A 195 -2.48 38.74 -20.52
C GLU A 195 -1.70 39.98 -20.97
N GLU A 196 -0.75 40.47 -20.15
CA GLU A 196 0.16 41.54 -20.53
C GLU A 196 1.06 41.18 -21.71
N LEU A 197 1.61 39.96 -21.73
CA LEU A 197 2.47 39.48 -22.81
C LEU A 197 1.66 39.26 -24.11
N GLU A 198 0.43 38.71 -24.00
CA GLU A 198 -0.48 38.54 -25.11
C GLU A 198 -0.93 39.87 -25.72
N SER A 199 -1.17 40.88 -24.91
CA SER A 199 -1.52 42.22 -25.38
C SER A 199 -0.41 42.86 -26.25
N LEU A 200 0.84 42.51 -25.97
CA LEU A 200 1.99 42.93 -26.80
C LEU A 200 1.99 42.20 -28.16
N SER A 201 1.51 40.94 -28.21
CA SER A 201 1.45 40.07 -29.42
C SER A 201 2.76 40.10 -30.20
N LEU A 202 3.88 39.81 -29.53
CA LEU A 202 5.20 39.85 -30.14
C LEU A 202 5.36 38.69 -31.14
N GLY A 203 5.66 39.05 -32.40
CA GLY A 203 5.90 38.05 -33.46
C GLY A 203 7.27 37.37 -33.32
N GLU A 204 7.38 36.23 -34.00
CA GLU A 204 8.63 35.48 -34.05
C GLU A 204 9.72 36.31 -34.77
N ASN A 205 10.88 36.52 -34.14
CA ASN A 205 11.97 37.37 -34.60
C ASN A 205 11.60 38.86 -34.85
N GLU A 206 10.42 39.32 -34.39
CA GLU A 206 9.98 40.71 -34.58
C GLU A 206 10.97 41.70 -33.97
N LEU A 207 11.51 41.43 -32.79
CA LEU A 207 12.47 42.31 -32.12
C LEU A 207 13.69 42.57 -32.97
N GLU A 208 14.31 41.53 -33.52
CA GLU A 208 15.51 41.66 -34.37
C GLU A 208 15.20 42.46 -35.63
N GLN A 209 14.05 42.21 -36.23
CA GLN A 209 13.61 42.93 -37.45
C GLN A 209 13.40 44.42 -37.16
N LEU A 210 12.71 44.74 -36.03
CA LEU A 210 12.45 46.13 -35.61
C LEU A 210 13.77 46.87 -35.31
N GLU A 211 14.72 46.27 -34.59
CA GLU A 211 16.01 46.86 -34.27
C GLU A 211 16.84 47.08 -35.53
N GLN A 212 16.82 46.16 -36.48
CA GLN A 212 17.55 46.34 -37.76
C GLN A 212 16.92 47.44 -38.63
N GLU A 213 15.60 47.48 -38.71
CA GLU A 213 14.88 48.53 -39.45
C GLU A 213 15.09 49.89 -38.82
N GLN A 214 14.98 50.03 -37.49
CA GLN A 214 15.26 51.28 -36.75
C GLN A 214 16.66 51.77 -37.03
N LYS A 215 17.69 50.92 -36.94
CA LYS A 215 19.07 51.26 -37.20
C LYS A 215 19.25 51.79 -38.62
N THR A 216 18.58 51.19 -39.60
CA THR A 216 18.62 51.60 -41.00
C THR A 216 18.00 52.97 -41.18
N LEU A 217 16.79 53.22 -40.64
CA LEU A 217 16.07 54.50 -40.76
C LEU A 217 16.78 55.64 -40.01
N THR A 218 17.32 55.38 -38.79
CA THR A 218 18.07 56.35 -38.01
C THR A 218 19.36 56.78 -38.74
N ASN A 219 20.05 55.84 -39.36
CA ASN A 219 21.22 56.16 -40.18
C ASN A 219 20.85 57.01 -41.40
N ALA A 220 19.74 56.67 -42.05
CA ALA A 220 19.19 57.40 -43.17
C ALA A 220 18.82 58.85 -42.81
N GLU A 221 18.10 59.04 -41.68
CA GLU A 221 17.72 60.36 -41.17
C GLU A 221 18.97 61.20 -40.83
N SER A 222 19.99 60.61 -40.21
CA SER A 222 21.26 61.26 -39.92
C SER A 222 21.98 61.72 -41.19
N LEU A 223 22.02 60.86 -42.24
CA LEU A 223 22.59 61.23 -43.52
C LEU A 223 21.86 62.42 -44.17
N LEU A 224 20.53 62.37 -44.20
CA LEU A 224 19.72 63.48 -44.74
C LEU A 224 19.95 64.79 -43.97
N SER A 225 20.02 64.73 -42.66
CA SER A 225 20.30 65.91 -41.80
C SER A 225 21.68 66.50 -42.14
N ILE A 226 22.71 65.68 -42.26
CA ILE A 226 24.05 66.12 -42.62
C ILE A 226 24.04 66.76 -44.02
N CYS A 227 23.40 66.12 -45.02
CA CYS A 227 23.32 66.66 -46.39
C CYS A 227 22.59 67.99 -46.42
N ARG A 228 21.44 68.16 -45.69
CA ARG A 228 20.74 69.44 -45.58
C ARG A 228 21.59 70.52 -44.95
N GLN A 229 22.33 70.23 -43.89
CA GLN A 229 23.22 71.19 -43.24
C GLN A 229 24.35 71.68 -44.21
N VAL A 230 24.90 70.73 -45.00
CA VAL A 230 25.92 71.12 -45.99
C VAL A 230 25.32 71.96 -47.10
N VAL A 231 24.15 71.65 -47.62
CA VAL A 231 23.44 72.43 -48.64
C VAL A 231 23.15 73.83 -48.08
N GLU A 232 22.61 73.97 -46.85
CA GLU A 232 22.33 75.22 -46.17
C GLU A 232 23.62 76.09 -46.06
N GLN A 233 24.72 75.48 -45.59
CA GLN A 233 25.99 76.21 -45.45
C GLN A 233 26.59 76.66 -46.80
N CYS A 234 26.42 75.84 -47.83
CA CYS A 234 27.01 76.15 -49.14
C CYS A 234 26.21 77.17 -49.96
N SER A 235 24.82 77.04 -49.90
CA SER A 235 23.98 77.83 -50.85
C SER A 235 22.79 78.58 -50.25
N GLU A 236 22.14 78.10 -49.12
CA GLU A 236 20.83 78.56 -48.71
C GLU A 236 20.88 79.56 -47.52
N ASN A 237 21.97 79.59 -46.73
CA ASN A 237 22.07 80.46 -45.54
C ASN A 237 22.14 81.95 -45.94
N ASP A 238 21.06 82.66 -45.58
CA ASP A 238 20.92 84.08 -45.88
C ASP A 238 21.95 84.95 -45.15
N SER A 239 22.47 84.48 -44.01
CA SER A 239 23.46 85.22 -43.22
C SER A 239 24.87 85.21 -43.79
N GLY A 240 25.10 84.38 -44.79
CA GLY A 240 26.36 84.14 -45.48
C GLY A 240 26.61 82.71 -45.80
N ASN A 241 26.60 82.35 -47.05
CA ASN A 241 26.92 81.01 -47.56
C ASN A 241 28.19 81.04 -48.39
N VAL A 242 28.74 79.85 -48.68
CA VAL A 242 30.01 79.74 -49.42
C VAL A 242 29.89 80.30 -50.83
N LEU A 243 28.79 80.05 -51.54
CA LEU A 243 28.56 80.60 -52.89
C LEU A 243 28.48 82.12 -52.91
N ASN A 244 27.76 82.67 -51.95
CA ASN A 244 27.70 84.17 -51.82
C ASN A 244 29.07 84.76 -51.52
N ALA A 245 29.87 84.12 -50.67
CA ALA A 245 31.22 84.58 -50.36
C ALA A 245 32.15 84.55 -51.54
N LEU A 246 32.05 83.44 -52.32
CA LEU A 246 32.84 83.30 -53.57
C LEU A 246 32.38 84.33 -54.62
N THR A 247 31.11 84.48 -54.86
CA THR A 247 30.52 85.44 -55.78
C THR A 247 30.97 86.89 -55.44
N ALA A 248 30.85 87.25 -54.14
CA ALA A 248 31.32 88.55 -53.70
C ALA A 248 32.84 88.82 -53.88
N SER A 249 33.61 87.74 -53.66
CA SER A 249 35.09 87.75 -53.89
C SER A 249 35.45 87.91 -55.35
N LEU A 250 34.78 87.15 -56.21
CA LEU A 250 34.95 87.25 -57.67
C LEU A 250 34.55 88.60 -58.22
N HIS A 251 33.45 89.18 -57.76
CA HIS A 251 32.99 90.49 -58.10
C HIS A 251 34.04 91.59 -57.73
N ARG A 252 34.59 91.49 -56.52
CA ARG A 252 35.60 92.39 -56.02
C ARG A 252 36.90 92.29 -56.87
N LEU A 253 37.35 91.11 -57.21
CA LEU A 253 38.52 90.89 -58.02
C LEU A 253 38.31 91.32 -59.48
N GLY A 254 37.11 91.14 -60.02
CA GLY A 254 36.74 91.56 -61.37
C GLY A 254 36.63 93.10 -61.54
N SER A 255 36.54 93.87 -60.46
CA SER A 255 36.51 95.31 -60.47
C SER A 255 37.90 95.95 -60.57
N VAL A 256 38.96 95.20 -60.57
CA VAL A 256 40.32 95.71 -60.63
C VAL A 256 40.76 95.79 -62.11
N ASN A 257 40.98 96.98 -62.68
CA ASN A 257 41.48 97.23 -63.99
C ASN A 257 43.03 97.03 -64.01
N ASP A 258 43.57 96.36 -65.01
CA ASP A 258 44.98 96.00 -65.17
C ASP A 258 45.51 94.96 -64.14
N SER A 259 44.85 93.79 -64.06
CA SER A 259 45.20 92.72 -63.11
C SER A 259 46.56 92.06 -63.51
N PRO A 260 47.46 91.84 -62.51
CA PRO A 260 48.66 90.99 -62.72
C PRO A 260 48.29 89.53 -63.01
N THR A 261 49.13 88.80 -63.72
CA THR A 261 48.85 87.42 -64.08
C THR A 261 48.50 86.48 -62.91
N ALA A 262 49.10 86.75 -61.74
CA ALA A 262 48.76 85.99 -60.47
C ALA A 262 47.34 86.26 -59.99
N LEU A 263 46.76 87.44 -60.19
CA LEU A 263 45.42 87.79 -59.80
C LEU A 263 44.38 87.19 -60.74
N SER A 264 44.73 87.08 -62.05
CA SER A 264 43.92 86.35 -63.03
C SER A 264 43.82 84.86 -62.71
N GLU A 265 44.98 84.26 -62.35
CA GLU A 265 45.00 82.83 -61.91
C GLU A 265 44.16 82.59 -60.65
N ALA A 266 44.25 83.48 -59.65
CA ALA A 266 43.43 83.38 -58.45
C ALA A 266 41.91 83.56 -58.76
N THR A 267 41.56 84.45 -59.71
CA THR A 267 40.16 84.63 -60.16
C THR A 267 39.63 83.35 -60.84
N ASN A 268 40.42 82.72 -61.68
CA ASN A 268 40.07 81.49 -62.35
C ASN A 268 39.92 80.31 -61.37
N LEU A 269 40.75 80.21 -60.32
CA LEU A 269 40.66 79.22 -59.28
C LEU A 269 39.42 79.37 -58.46
N LEU A 270 39.10 80.67 -58.08
CA LEU A 270 37.86 80.96 -57.33
C LEU A 270 36.60 80.74 -58.19
N SER A 271 36.61 81.02 -59.46
CA SER A 271 35.53 80.74 -60.40
C SER A 271 35.31 79.19 -60.55
N SER A 272 36.41 78.46 -60.67
CA SER A 272 36.36 77.01 -60.74
C SER A 272 35.79 76.39 -59.43
N ALA A 273 36.18 76.92 -58.24
CA ALA A 273 35.68 76.55 -56.94
C ALA A 273 34.17 76.86 -56.80
N GLN A 274 33.71 78.02 -57.32
CA GLN A 274 32.30 78.34 -57.33
C GLN A 274 31.48 77.28 -58.10
N ILE A 275 31.91 76.96 -59.35
CA ILE A 275 31.22 75.96 -60.16
C ILE A 275 31.22 74.55 -59.47
N GLN A 276 32.34 74.17 -58.88
CA GLN A 276 32.45 72.88 -58.17
C GLN A 276 31.50 72.79 -56.92
N VAL A 277 31.38 73.91 -56.19
CA VAL A 277 30.47 74.02 -55.06
C VAL A 277 29.01 73.95 -55.53
N GLU A 278 28.67 74.67 -56.63
CA GLU A 278 27.31 74.68 -57.22
C GLU A 278 26.95 73.24 -57.70
N GLU A 279 27.87 72.51 -58.31
CA GLU A 279 27.72 71.18 -58.79
C GLU A 279 27.51 70.21 -57.59
N ALA A 280 28.35 70.30 -56.55
CA ALA A 280 28.23 69.50 -55.33
C ALA A 280 26.88 69.73 -54.61
N VAL A 281 26.41 70.95 -54.53
CA VAL A 281 25.08 71.26 -53.96
C VAL A 281 23.98 70.67 -54.83
N GLY A 282 24.11 70.72 -56.16
CA GLY A 282 23.18 70.09 -57.08
C GLY A 282 23.09 68.56 -56.93
N GLU A 283 24.22 67.89 -56.72
CA GLU A 283 24.26 66.46 -56.43
C GLU A 283 23.64 66.11 -55.08
N LEU A 284 23.92 66.92 -54.02
CA LEU A 284 23.32 66.74 -52.71
C LEU A 284 21.81 66.97 -52.74
N ASN A 285 21.32 67.97 -53.44
CA ASN A 285 19.86 68.22 -53.58
C ASN A 285 19.19 67.04 -54.34
N ARG A 286 19.78 66.54 -55.41
CA ARG A 286 19.30 65.36 -56.11
C ARG A 286 19.22 64.12 -55.20
N PHE A 287 20.24 63.93 -54.35
CA PHE A 287 20.21 62.87 -53.32
C PHE A 287 19.05 63.07 -52.33
N LEU A 288 18.90 64.31 -51.80
CA LEU A 288 17.82 64.66 -50.85
C LEU A 288 16.40 64.46 -51.43
N ASP A 289 16.21 64.74 -52.75
CA ASP A 289 14.93 64.61 -53.46
C ASP A 289 14.54 63.15 -53.75
N HIS A 290 15.53 62.24 -53.87
CA HIS A 290 15.32 60.83 -54.20
C HIS A 290 15.36 59.90 -52.98
N PHE A 291 15.77 60.40 -51.82
CA PHE A 291 15.88 59.63 -50.62
C PHE A 291 14.64 59.85 -49.74
N ASP A 292 13.75 58.85 -49.71
CA ASP A 292 12.51 58.85 -48.94
C ASP A 292 12.79 58.36 -47.50
N ALA A 293 12.89 59.22 -46.54
CA ALA A 293 12.90 58.86 -45.14
C ALA A 293 11.44 58.91 -44.65
N ASP A 294 10.94 57.84 -44.12
CA ASP A 294 9.64 57.74 -43.52
C ASP A 294 9.71 58.00 -41.97
N PRO A 295 9.58 59.28 -41.52
CA PRO A 295 9.64 59.62 -40.10
C PRO A 295 8.50 59.01 -39.29
N ALA A 296 7.32 58.80 -39.90
CA ALA A 296 6.20 58.18 -39.24
C ALA A 296 6.47 56.68 -38.96
N ARG A 297 7.14 56.03 -39.88
CA ARG A 297 7.57 54.66 -39.68
C ARG A 297 8.63 54.54 -38.57
N LEU A 298 9.61 55.43 -38.53
CA LEU A 298 10.61 55.44 -37.45
C LEU A 298 9.95 55.67 -36.09
N GLN A 299 9.02 56.61 -35.95
CA GLN A 299 8.30 56.85 -34.71
C GLN A 299 7.50 55.61 -34.27
N HIS A 300 6.79 54.97 -35.20
CA HIS A 300 6.06 53.71 -34.90
C HIS A 300 6.97 52.60 -34.41
N LEU A 301 8.16 52.45 -35.02
CA LEU A 301 9.17 51.47 -34.62
C LEU A 301 9.67 51.75 -33.18
N GLU A 302 9.95 53.02 -32.87
CA GLU A 302 10.40 53.44 -31.54
C GLU A 302 9.34 53.18 -30.49
N GLU A 303 8.08 53.50 -30.74
CA GLU A 303 6.94 53.20 -29.85
C GLU A 303 6.80 51.70 -29.63
N ARG A 304 6.94 50.88 -30.69
CA ARG A 304 6.85 49.42 -30.60
C ARG A 304 8.00 48.83 -29.80
N LEU A 305 9.24 49.27 -30.07
CA LEU A 305 10.43 48.84 -29.34
C LEU A 305 10.37 49.23 -27.86
N ASP A 306 9.92 50.48 -27.56
CA ASP A 306 9.76 50.96 -26.17
C ASP A 306 8.75 50.10 -25.40
N ALA A 307 7.67 49.67 -26.04
CA ALA A 307 6.70 48.77 -25.44
C ALA A 307 7.35 47.43 -25.07
N ILE A 308 8.16 46.83 -26.00
CA ILE A 308 8.87 45.57 -25.76
C ILE A 308 9.89 45.71 -24.62
N TYR A 309 10.72 46.77 -24.65
CA TYR A 309 11.73 47.01 -23.61
C TYR A 309 11.11 47.31 -22.24
N THR A 310 10.00 48.03 -22.21
CA THR A 310 9.27 48.34 -20.98
C THR A 310 8.71 47.09 -20.34
N LEU A 311 8.12 46.21 -21.15
CA LEU A 311 7.62 44.92 -20.69
C LEU A 311 8.75 43.98 -20.20
N ALA A 312 9.86 43.89 -20.95
CA ALA A 312 11.02 43.12 -20.55
C ALA A 312 11.61 43.63 -19.20
N ARG A 313 11.68 44.96 -19.00
CA ARG A 313 12.14 45.58 -17.75
C ARG A 313 11.21 45.27 -16.59
N LYS A 314 9.88 45.33 -16.82
CA LYS A 314 8.88 44.98 -15.81
C LYS A 314 9.03 43.53 -15.33
N HIS A 315 9.27 42.62 -16.25
CA HIS A 315 9.48 41.22 -15.94
C HIS A 315 10.92 40.85 -15.57
N ARG A 316 11.86 41.81 -15.58
CA ARG A 316 13.29 41.63 -15.26
C ARG A 316 13.98 40.60 -16.11
N ILE A 317 13.68 40.57 -17.39
CA ILE A 317 14.26 39.68 -18.39
C ILE A 317 14.91 40.47 -19.52
N GLN A 318 15.67 39.77 -20.38
CA GLN A 318 16.16 40.37 -21.62
C GLN A 318 15.01 40.48 -22.63
N PRO A 319 14.97 41.49 -23.49
CA PRO A 319 13.91 41.64 -24.52
C PRO A 319 13.77 40.43 -25.42
N THR A 320 14.86 39.74 -25.71
CA THR A 320 14.90 38.51 -26.51
C THR A 320 14.24 37.30 -25.82
N GLU A 321 14.04 37.37 -24.48
CA GLU A 321 13.45 36.30 -23.68
C GLU A 321 11.92 36.43 -23.53
N VAL A 322 11.30 37.50 -24.04
CA VAL A 322 9.87 37.77 -23.87
C VAL A 322 8.99 36.62 -24.42
N ALA A 323 9.28 36.18 -25.65
CA ALA A 323 8.56 35.06 -26.25
C ALA A 323 8.75 33.75 -25.47
N THR A 324 9.98 33.49 -24.98
CA THR A 324 10.27 32.31 -24.16
C THR A 324 9.58 32.37 -22.80
N LEU A 325 9.45 33.56 -22.20
CA LEU A 325 8.70 33.75 -20.96
C LEU A 325 7.22 33.43 -21.16
N GLN A 326 6.61 33.90 -22.24
CA GLN A 326 5.21 33.61 -22.55
C GLN A 326 4.95 32.09 -22.57
N GLN A 327 5.79 31.32 -23.24
CA GLN A 327 5.66 29.87 -23.27
C GLN A 327 5.81 29.23 -21.88
N LYS A 328 6.78 29.67 -21.09
CA LYS A 328 6.95 29.19 -19.72
C LYS A 328 5.75 29.46 -18.83
N LEU A 329 5.12 30.63 -18.96
CA LEU A 329 3.92 30.96 -18.19
C LEU A 329 2.73 30.09 -18.61
N LEU A 330 2.57 29.81 -19.91
CA LEU A 330 1.55 28.90 -20.42
C LEU A 330 1.74 27.49 -19.86
N ASP A 331 2.94 26.94 -19.92
CA ASP A 331 3.26 25.60 -19.43
C ASP A 331 2.99 25.49 -17.90
N GLU A 332 3.32 26.55 -17.13
CA GLU A 332 3.07 26.60 -15.68
C GLU A 332 1.56 26.67 -15.37
N ILE A 333 0.80 27.47 -16.12
CA ILE A 333 -0.68 27.56 -15.97
C ILE A 333 -1.33 26.23 -16.32
N GLU A 334 -0.90 25.55 -17.38
CA GLU A 334 -1.41 24.24 -17.77
C GLU A 334 -1.18 23.20 -16.66
N THR A 335 0.00 23.21 -16.05
CA THR A 335 0.33 22.34 -14.91
C THR A 335 -0.59 22.61 -13.71
N LEU A 336 -0.90 23.88 -13.41
CA LEU A 336 -1.80 24.25 -12.31
C LEU A 336 -3.24 23.82 -12.61
N ASN A 337 -3.73 23.99 -13.82
CA ASN A 337 -5.06 23.52 -14.24
C ASN A 337 -5.20 22.01 -14.14
N ALA A 338 -4.16 21.25 -14.56
CA ALA A 338 -4.15 19.80 -14.42
C ALA A 338 -4.22 19.33 -12.95
N ASN A 339 -3.63 20.09 -12.02
CA ASN A 339 -3.75 19.82 -10.59
C ASN A 339 -5.18 20.07 -10.07
N ASP A 340 -5.84 21.13 -10.49
CA ASP A 340 -7.21 21.44 -10.09
C ASP A 340 -8.20 20.35 -10.59
N GLU A 341 -8.06 19.90 -11.84
CA GLU A 341 -8.82 18.77 -12.38
C GLU A 341 -8.54 17.46 -11.61
N ALA A 342 -7.30 17.23 -11.19
CA ALA A 342 -6.93 16.07 -10.38
C ALA A 342 -7.58 16.13 -8.98
N ILE A 343 -7.63 17.31 -8.35
CA ILE A 343 -8.31 17.52 -7.07
C ILE A 343 -9.80 17.22 -7.20
N GLU A 344 -10.50 17.77 -8.19
CA GLU A 344 -11.92 17.53 -8.41
C GLU A 344 -12.22 16.03 -8.64
N ARG A 345 -11.39 15.37 -9.43
CA ARG A 345 -11.50 13.91 -9.64
C ARG A 345 -11.34 13.13 -8.34
N LEU A 346 -10.32 13.45 -7.53
CA LEU A 346 -10.08 12.78 -6.24
C LEU A 346 -11.21 13.03 -5.24
N GLU A 347 -11.83 14.21 -5.21
CA GLU A 347 -13.01 14.51 -4.37
C GLU A 347 -14.21 13.66 -4.77
N ASN A 348 -14.44 13.50 -6.06
CA ASN A 348 -15.50 12.65 -6.59
C ASN A 348 -15.25 11.16 -6.26
N GLU A 349 -14.02 10.68 -6.43
CA GLU A 349 -13.62 9.32 -6.05
C GLU A 349 -13.78 9.10 -4.53
N LEU A 350 -13.34 10.04 -3.71
CA LEU A 350 -13.45 9.99 -2.25
C LEU A 350 -14.92 9.85 -1.80
N SER A 351 -15.80 10.63 -2.41
CA SER A 351 -17.25 10.58 -2.17
C SER A 351 -17.85 9.22 -2.56
N SER A 352 -17.39 8.67 -3.68
CA SER A 352 -17.81 7.35 -4.17
C SER A 352 -17.35 6.23 -3.22
N PHE A 353 -16.06 6.24 -2.82
CA PHE A 353 -15.52 5.26 -1.88
C PHE A 353 -16.18 5.35 -0.50
N ALA A 354 -16.48 6.55 -0.01
CA ALA A 354 -17.20 6.73 1.25
C ALA A 354 -18.61 6.14 1.20
N ARG A 355 -19.32 6.29 0.08
CA ARG A 355 -20.66 5.71 -0.12
C ARG A 355 -20.59 4.18 -0.14
N HIS A 356 -19.68 3.62 -0.93
CA HIS A 356 -19.47 2.18 -1.03
C HIS A 356 -19.09 1.57 0.33
N TYR A 357 -18.17 2.22 1.06
CA TYR A 357 -17.82 1.79 2.41
C TYR A 357 -19.04 1.78 3.33
N LYS A 358 -19.83 2.85 3.36
CA LYS A 358 -21.00 2.95 4.24
C LYS A 358 -22.03 1.87 3.96
N GLU A 359 -22.25 1.53 2.69
CA GLU A 359 -23.13 0.45 2.28
C GLU A 359 -22.63 -0.89 2.82
N LYS A 360 -21.38 -1.26 2.52
CA LYS A 360 -20.79 -2.53 2.96
C LYS A 360 -20.63 -2.63 4.48
N ALA A 361 -20.27 -1.54 5.13
CA ALA A 361 -20.14 -1.51 6.58
C ALA A 361 -21.49 -1.65 7.29
N ARG A 362 -22.60 -1.17 6.72
CA ARG A 362 -23.96 -1.41 7.24
C ARG A 362 -24.38 -2.87 7.08
N GLU A 363 -24.18 -3.46 5.89
CA GLU A 363 -24.44 -4.88 5.67
C GLU A 363 -23.68 -5.75 6.70
N LEU A 364 -22.41 -5.42 6.96
CA LEU A 364 -21.57 -6.10 7.96
C LEU A 364 -22.11 -5.93 9.37
N SER A 365 -22.50 -4.71 9.73
CA SER A 365 -23.09 -4.38 11.02
C SER A 365 -24.36 -5.19 11.27
N ASP A 366 -25.26 -5.27 10.27
CA ASP A 366 -26.51 -6.05 10.37
C ASP A 366 -26.25 -7.55 10.58
N LEU A 367 -25.21 -8.10 9.95
CA LEU A 367 -24.80 -9.50 10.16
C LEU A 367 -24.27 -9.71 11.58
N ARG A 368 -23.42 -8.80 12.07
CA ARG A 368 -22.87 -8.85 13.42
C ARG A 368 -23.95 -8.76 14.50
N HIS A 369 -24.91 -7.83 14.34
CA HIS A 369 -26.03 -7.65 15.29
C HIS A 369 -26.95 -8.87 15.36
N ARG A 370 -27.10 -9.62 14.26
CA ARG A 370 -27.85 -10.89 14.25
C ARG A 370 -27.06 -12.03 14.87
N ALA A 371 -25.79 -12.15 14.52
CA ALA A 371 -24.94 -13.25 14.96
C ALA A 371 -24.50 -13.13 16.44
N ALA A 372 -24.32 -11.91 16.95
CA ALA A 372 -23.81 -11.69 18.30
C ALA A 372 -24.68 -12.33 19.40
N PRO A 373 -26.03 -12.17 19.46
CA PRO A 373 -26.84 -12.84 20.45
C PRO A 373 -26.87 -14.36 20.27
N GLU A 374 -26.83 -14.88 19.06
CA GLU A 374 -26.82 -16.30 18.77
C GLU A 374 -25.53 -16.96 19.26
N LEU A 375 -24.38 -16.38 18.89
CA LEU A 375 -23.08 -16.84 19.36
C LEU A 375 -22.97 -16.72 20.89
N ALA A 376 -23.46 -15.61 21.47
CA ALA A 376 -23.41 -15.42 22.90
C ALA A 376 -24.20 -16.50 23.64
N ALA A 377 -25.42 -16.83 23.20
CA ALA A 377 -26.25 -17.87 23.80
C ALA A 377 -25.62 -19.26 23.65
N ALA A 378 -25.04 -19.57 22.50
CA ALA A 378 -24.36 -20.85 22.25
C ALA A 378 -23.14 -21.02 23.17
N VAL A 379 -22.28 -19.99 23.27
CA VAL A 379 -21.11 -20.00 24.16
C VAL A 379 -21.53 -20.06 25.62
N GLU A 380 -22.54 -19.30 26.05
CA GLU A 380 -23.08 -19.33 27.43
C GLU A 380 -23.55 -20.74 27.80
N HIS A 381 -24.26 -21.41 26.90
CA HIS A 381 -24.70 -22.79 27.12
C HIS A 381 -23.52 -23.74 27.36
N GLU A 382 -22.47 -23.67 26.55
CA GLU A 382 -21.32 -24.55 26.71
C GLU A 382 -20.46 -24.19 27.93
N ILE A 383 -20.32 -22.91 28.29
CA ILE A 383 -19.66 -22.48 29.53
C ILE A 383 -20.33 -23.12 30.76
N GLN A 384 -21.65 -23.10 30.81
CA GLN A 384 -22.37 -23.70 31.93
C GLN A 384 -22.17 -25.22 32.02
N ARG A 385 -22.10 -25.91 30.88
CA ARG A 385 -21.78 -27.35 30.82
C ARG A 385 -20.33 -27.64 31.22
N LEU A 386 -19.41 -26.75 30.95
CA LEU A 386 -17.98 -26.86 31.30
C LEU A 386 -17.69 -26.55 32.79
N GLY A 387 -18.68 -26.68 33.67
CA GLY A 387 -18.51 -26.55 35.12
C GLY A 387 -18.52 -25.12 35.64
N MET A 388 -19.19 -24.21 34.94
CA MET A 388 -19.47 -22.84 35.41
C MET A 388 -20.98 -22.59 35.42
N PRO A 389 -21.72 -23.25 36.32
CA PRO A 389 -23.18 -23.11 36.41
C PRO A 389 -23.57 -21.67 36.74
N GLY A 390 -24.48 -21.08 35.93
CA GLY A 390 -24.86 -19.67 36.05
C GLY A 390 -23.86 -18.68 35.52
N GLY A 391 -22.79 -19.14 34.85
CA GLY A 391 -21.91 -18.30 34.07
C GLY A 391 -22.67 -17.62 32.93
N ARG A 392 -22.36 -16.36 32.65
CA ARG A 392 -22.98 -15.54 31.60
C ARG A 392 -21.95 -15.08 30.59
N PHE A 393 -22.38 -15.03 29.33
CA PHE A 393 -21.55 -14.55 28.24
C PHE A 393 -22.36 -13.57 27.38
N ASN A 394 -21.71 -12.51 26.89
CA ASN A 394 -22.32 -11.53 26.00
C ASN A 394 -21.30 -10.98 25.03
N ILE A 395 -21.77 -10.53 23.89
CA ILE A 395 -20.95 -9.84 22.85
C ILE A 395 -21.46 -8.42 22.74
N GLU A 396 -20.64 -7.46 23.14
CA GLU A 396 -20.97 -6.05 23.08
C GLU A 396 -20.46 -5.46 21.77
N LEU A 397 -21.37 -4.80 21.04
CA LEU A 397 -21.07 -4.06 19.81
C LEU A 397 -21.12 -2.56 20.15
N LYS A 398 -19.93 -1.95 20.28
CA LYS A 398 -19.79 -0.52 20.57
C LYS A 398 -19.63 0.24 19.27
N ALA A 399 -20.54 1.17 19.00
CA ALA A 399 -20.45 2.01 17.80
C ALA A 399 -19.15 2.82 17.80
N ASN A 400 -18.46 2.82 16.66
CA ASN A 400 -17.30 3.66 16.42
C ASN A 400 -17.73 5.11 16.12
N PRO A 401 -16.89 6.11 16.40
CA PRO A 401 -17.16 7.50 16.01
C PRO A 401 -17.43 7.63 14.50
N GLU A 402 -18.51 8.28 14.11
CA GLU A 402 -18.95 8.39 12.70
C GLU A 402 -17.99 9.14 11.78
N LYS A 403 -16.99 9.84 12.32
CA LYS A 403 -16.11 10.73 11.56
C LYS A 403 -15.00 10.03 10.77
N GLU A 404 -14.71 8.76 11.07
CA GLU A 404 -13.63 8.01 10.43
C GLU A 404 -14.15 6.72 9.81
N LEU A 405 -13.76 6.46 8.55
CA LEU A 405 -14.02 5.18 7.90
C LEU A 405 -12.97 4.16 8.38
N LEU A 406 -13.34 3.42 9.42
CA LEU A 406 -12.43 2.46 10.03
C LEU A 406 -12.39 1.13 9.27
N PRO A 407 -11.22 0.47 9.16
CA PRO A 407 -11.06 -0.79 8.44
C PRO A 407 -11.85 -1.94 9.06
N ASN A 408 -12.24 -1.81 10.34
CA ASN A 408 -12.96 -2.83 11.10
C ASN A 408 -14.49 -2.66 11.07
N GLY A 409 -15.02 -1.69 10.31
CA GLY A 409 -16.45 -1.42 10.20
C GLY A 409 -16.96 -0.41 11.23
N LEU A 410 -18.28 -0.45 11.47
CA LEU A 410 -18.98 0.57 12.27
C LEU A 410 -18.87 0.33 13.78
N GLU A 411 -18.50 -0.88 14.22
CA GLU A 411 -18.47 -1.26 15.63
C GLU A 411 -17.10 -1.82 16.05
N GLN A 412 -16.82 -1.62 17.32
CA GLN A 412 -15.84 -2.38 18.07
C GLN A 412 -16.53 -3.55 18.76
N VAL A 413 -15.98 -4.75 18.59
CA VAL A 413 -16.54 -5.99 19.17
C VAL A 413 -15.79 -6.33 20.45
N GLU A 414 -16.51 -6.53 21.56
CA GLU A 414 -15.91 -6.91 22.83
C GLU A 414 -16.66 -8.10 23.45
N LEU A 415 -15.92 -9.15 23.82
CA LEU A 415 -16.47 -10.32 24.53
C LEU A 415 -16.53 -10.02 26.02
N LEU A 416 -17.72 -10.17 26.61
CA LEU A 416 -17.98 -9.96 28.02
C LEU A 416 -18.36 -11.27 28.68
N VAL A 417 -17.87 -11.51 29.90
CA VAL A 417 -18.16 -12.73 30.63
C VAL A 417 -18.32 -12.46 32.12
N SER A 418 -19.15 -13.28 32.75
CA SER A 418 -19.24 -13.43 34.21
C SER A 418 -19.19 -14.91 34.54
N ALA A 419 -18.19 -15.34 35.28
CA ALA A 419 -18.01 -16.75 35.67
C ALA A 419 -18.95 -17.21 36.75
N ASN A 420 -19.48 -16.30 37.57
CA ASN A 420 -20.29 -16.60 38.76
C ASN A 420 -21.66 -15.89 38.72
N PRO A 421 -22.73 -16.54 39.23
CA PRO A 421 -24.03 -15.93 39.29
C PRO A 421 -24.01 -14.61 40.08
N GLY A 422 -24.73 -13.59 39.60
CA GLY A 422 -24.88 -12.30 40.28
C GLY A 422 -23.70 -11.34 40.12
N GLN A 423 -22.61 -11.73 39.48
CA GLN A 423 -21.52 -10.81 39.15
C GLN A 423 -21.79 -10.05 37.83
N PRO A 424 -21.32 -8.80 37.72
CA PRO A 424 -21.45 -8.06 36.49
C PRO A 424 -20.57 -8.68 35.37
N LEU A 425 -21.03 -8.54 34.14
CA LEU A 425 -20.25 -8.88 32.96
C LEU A 425 -18.99 -7.98 32.88
N LYS A 426 -17.86 -8.58 32.62
CA LYS A 426 -16.56 -7.89 32.47
C LYS A 426 -15.89 -8.34 31.17
N ALA A 427 -15.05 -7.47 30.61
CA ALA A 427 -14.23 -7.84 29.44
C ALA A 427 -13.44 -9.13 29.72
N LEU A 428 -13.36 -10.00 28.74
CA LEU A 428 -12.67 -11.30 28.85
C LEU A 428 -11.24 -11.15 29.36
N ALA A 429 -10.55 -10.07 28.95
CA ALA A 429 -9.20 -9.73 29.43
C ALA A 429 -9.10 -9.45 30.95
N LYS A 430 -10.23 -9.27 31.64
CA LYS A 430 -10.29 -9.01 33.09
C LYS A 430 -10.70 -10.23 33.92
N VAL A 431 -10.74 -11.41 33.29
CA VAL A 431 -10.99 -12.68 34.00
C VAL A 431 -9.74 -13.04 34.81
N ALA A 432 -9.93 -13.23 36.12
CA ALA A 432 -8.82 -13.39 37.07
C ALA A 432 -8.26 -14.83 37.16
N SER A 433 -9.05 -15.84 36.78
CA SER A 433 -8.71 -17.27 36.92
C SER A 433 -8.28 -17.88 35.60
N GLY A 434 -7.08 -18.43 35.54
CA GLY A 434 -6.55 -19.14 34.36
C GLY A 434 -7.43 -20.32 33.95
N GLY A 435 -7.94 -21.12 34.93
CA GLY A 435 -8.83 -22.26 34.62
C GLY A 435 -10.20 -21.85 34.12
N GLU A 436 -10.76 -20.68 34.57
CA GLU A 436 -12.00 -20.13 34.01
C GLU A 436 -11.77 -19.66 32.57
N LEU A 437 -10.68 -18.93 32.34
CA LEU A 437 -10.31 -18.45 31.00
C LEU A 437 -10.13 -19.60 30.02
N SER A 438 -9.46 -20.69 30.40
CA SER A 438 -9.28 -21.88 29.57
C SER A 438 -10.62 -22.50 29.17
N ARG A 439 -11.56 -22.66 30.11
CA ARG A 439 -12.89 -23.22 29.81
C ARG A 439 -13.73 -22.30 28.93
N ILE A 440 -13.69 -20.98 29.14
CA ILE A 440 -14.38 -19.99 28.29
C ILE A 440 -13.78 -20.01 26.89
N SER A 441 -12.46 -20.02 26.80
CA SER A 441 -11.73 -20.10 25.53
C SER A 441 -12.12 -21.36 24.75
N LEU A 442 -12.14 -22.51 25.42
CA LEU A 442 -12.56 -23.76 24.81
C LEU A 442 -14.02 -23.70 24.32
N ALA A 443 -14.95 -23.14 25.13
CA ALA A 443 -16.35 -22.99 24.72
C ALA A 443 -16.46 -22.14 23.43
N ILE A 444 -15.76 -21.02 23.38
CA ILE A 444 -15.73 -20.13 22.20
C ILE A 444 -15.18 -20.91 20.99
N GLN A 445 -14.02 -21.55 21.13
CA GLN A 445 -13.37 -22.31 20.06
C GLN A 445 -14.25 -23.45 19.52
N VAL A 446 -14.88 -24.21 20.40
CA VAL A 446 -15.77 -25.31 19.99
C VAL A 446 -16.99 -24.78 19.23
N ILE A 447 -17.59 -23.69 19.66
CA ILE A 447 -18.76 -23.10 18.99
C ILE A 447 -18.37 -22.46 17.65
N THR A 448 -17.29 -21.72 17.59
CA THR A 448 -16.81 -21.10 16.34
C THR A 448 -16.32 -22.16 15.36
N ALA A 449 -15.67 -23.21 15.83
CA ALA A 449 -15.25 -24.35 15.00
C ALA A 449 -16.43 -25.08 14.34
N GLN A 450 -17.63 -25.06 14.90
CA GLN A 450 -18.83 -25.65 14.27
C GLN A 450 -19.25 -24.93 12.99
N THR A 451 -18.89 -23.66 12.84
CA THR A 451 -19.19 -22.83 11.66
C THR A 451 -17.96 -22.66 10.76
N SER A 452 -16.79 -23.13 11.19
CA SER A 452 -15.56 -23.08 10.41
C SER A 452 -15.68 -23.88 9.12
N ARG A 453 -15.20 -23.30 8.02
CA ARG A 453 -15.08 -23.98 6.72
C ARG A 453 -13.80 -24.82 6.61
N VAL A 454 -12.90 -24.68 7.59
CA VAL A 454 -11.63 -25.39 7.60
C VAL A 454 -11.87 -26.85 8.02
N PRO A 455 -11.46 -27.82 7.20
CA PRO A 455 -11.84 -29.24 7.41
C PRO A 455 -11.05 -29.92 8.51
N THR A 456 -9.90 -29.36 8.92
CA THR A 456 -9.03 -29.96 9.95
C THR A 456 -8.82 -28.97 11.10
N LEU A 457 -9.18 -29.39 12.31
CA LEU A 457 -9.04 -28.64 13.54
C LEU A 457 -8.04 -29.34 14.47
N VAL A 458 -7.12 -28.58 15.02
CA VAL A 458 -6.13 -29.09 15.98
C VAL A 458 -6.31 -28.39 17.31
N PHE A 459 -6.44 -29.17 18.37
CA PHE A 459 -6.60 -28.66 19.74
C PHE A 459 -5.43 -29.16 20.59
N ASP A 460 -4.61 -28.24 21.07
CA ASP A 460 -3.53 -28.51 22.00
C ASP A 460 -3.91 -28.08 23.43
N GLU A 461 -3.61 -28.93 24.39
CA GLU A 461 -3.81 -28.66 25.82
C GLU A 461 -5.23 -28.17 26.20
N VAL A 462 -6.26 -28.64 25.50
CA VAL A 462 -7.66 -28.26 25.78
C VAL A 462 -8.16 -28.71 27.15
N ASP A 463 -7.42 -29.61 27.79
CA ASP A 463 -7.73 -30.23 29.05
C ASP A 463 -6.97 -29.63 30.26
N VAL A 464 -6.26 -28.52 30.06
CA VAL A 464 -5.59 -27.82 31.15
C VAL A 464 -6.60 -27.18 32.11
N GLY A 465 -6.50 -27.53 33.37
CA GLY A 465 -7.37 -27.00 34.42
C GLY A 465 -8.80 -27.56 34.46
N ILE A 466 -9.05 -28.65 33.72
CA ILE A 466 -10.31 -29.40 33.76
C ILE A 466 -10.09 -30.83 34.27
N GLY A 467 -11.13 -31.49 34.74
CA GLY A 467 -11.09 -32.88 35.21
C GLY A 467 -12.46 -33.45 35.42
N GLY A 468 -12.52 -34.73 35.74
CA GLY A 468 -13.77 -35.43 36.07
C GLY A 468 -14.87 -35.32 35.00
N PRO A 469 -16.09 -34.91 35.37
CA PRO A 469 -17.22 -34.81 34.44
C PRO A 469 -17.01 -33.78 33.33
N THR A 470 -16.32 -32.68 33.63
CA THR A 470 -16.02 -31.63 32.65
C THR A 470 -15.15 -32.15 31.51
N ALA A 471 -14.13 -32.97 31.81
CA ALA A 471 -13.28 -33.58 30.81
C ALA A 471 -14.03 -34.54 29.85
N GLU A 472 -15.03 -35.24 30.38
CA GLU A 472 -15.92 -36.07 29.57
C GLU A 472 -16.75 -35.26 28.58
N ILE A 473 -17.30 -34.15 29.04
CA ILE A 473 -18.07 -33.20 28.20
C ILE A 473 -17.19 -32.62 27.10
N VAL A 474 -15.96 -32.20 27.42
CA VAL A 474 -14.98 -31.72 26.43
C VAL A 474 -14.71 -32.80 25.38
N GLY A 475 -14.42 -34.01 25.81
CA GLY A 475 -14.19 -35.11 24.89
C GLY A 475 -15.39 -35.39 23.96
N GLN A 476 -16.62 -35.35 24.48
CA GLN A 476 -17.85 -35.48 23.68
C GLN A 476 -18.03 -34.35 22.68
N LEU A 477 -17.68 -33.09 23.06
CA LEU A 477 -17.71 -31.94 22.15
C LEU A 477 -16.73 -32.09 20.99
N LEU A 478 -15.48 -32.44 21.28
CA LEU A 478 -14.45 -32.66 20.28
C LEU A 478 -14.80 -33.84 19.35
N ARG A 479 -15.41 -34.92 19.91
CA ARG A 479 -15.88 -36.03 19.12
C ARG A 479 -16.95 -35.61 18.12
N ARG A 480 -17.96 -34.85 18.55
CA ARG A 480 -19.01 -34.31 17.67
C ARG A 480 -18.46 -33.42 16.55
N LEU A 481 -17.40 -32.63 16.82
CA LEU A 481 -16.69 -31.90 15.78
C LEU A 481 -16.03 -32.87 14.80
N GLY A 482 -15.39 -33.94 15.33
CA GLY A 482 -14.78 -34.99 14.51
C GLY A 482 -15.77 -35.74 13.62
N ASP A 483 -17.02 -35.91 14.01
CA ASP A 483 -18.06 -36.52 13.18
C ASP A 483 -18.34 -35.72 11.89
N ARG A 484 -18.08 -34.41 11.91
CA ARG A 484 -18.28 -33.51 10.76
C ARG A 484 -17.01 -33.30 9.91
N GLY A 485 -15.84 -33.39 10.55
CA GLY A 485 -14.55 -33.10 9.91
C GLY A 485 -13.43 -33.95 10.46
N GLN A 486 -12.26 -33.36 10.57
CA GLN A 486 -11.08 -33.96 11.19
C GLN A 486 -10.68 -33.12 12.41
N VAL A 487 -10.56 -33.76 13.55
CA VAL A 487 -10.10 -33.14 14.80
C VAL A 487 -8.89 -33.90 15.31
N MET A 488 -7.81 -33.16 15.58
CA MET A 488 -6.63 -33.68 16.28
C MET A 488 -6.59 -33.06 17.69
N THR A 489 -6.39 -33.86 18.72
CA THR A 489 -6.27 -33.33 20.08
C THR A 489 -5.16 -34.01 20.86
N VAL A 490 -4.33 -33.21 21.49
CA VAL A 490 -3.34 -33.69 22.48
C VAL A 490 -3.99 -33.61 23.85
N THR A 491 -3.96 -34.73 24.60
CA THR A 491 -4.59 -34.82 25.92
C THR A 491 -3.77 -35.66 26.88
N HIS A 492 -3.89 -35.33 28.16
CA HIS A 492 -3.40 -36.15 29.26
C HIS A 492 -4.57 -36.75 30.09
N LEU A 493 -5.84 -36.46 29.72
CA LEU A 493 -7.00 -36.91 30.44
C LEU A 493 -7.63 -38.17 29.79
N PRO A 494 -7.83 -39.25 30.56
CA PRO A 494 -8.42 -40.48 30.04
C PRO A 494 -9.86 -40.29 29.53
N GLN A 495 -10.62 -39.34 30.09
CA GLN A 495 -11.98 -39.00 29.69
C GLN A 495 -12.02 -38.45 28.24
N VAL A 496 -11.08 -37.61 27.87
CA VAL A 496 -10.95 -37.08 26.51
C VAL A 496 -10.42 -38.16 25.58
N ALA A 497 -9.37 -38.90 26.01
CA ALA A 497 -8.75 -39.94 25.23
C ALA A 497 -9.73 -41.07 24.85
N ALA A 498 -10.65 -41.41 25.74
CA ALA A 498 -11.68 -42.40 25.48
C ALA A 498 -12.67 -42.00 24.38
N GLN A 499 -12.86 -40.73 24.10
CA GLN A 499 -13.80 -40.22 23.09
C GLN A 499 -13.27 -40.24 21.65
N GLY A 500 -11.95 -40.37 21.41
CA GLY A 500 -11.38 -40.37 20.06
C GLY A 500 -11.92 -41.47 19.14
N HIS A 501 -11.98 -41.21 17.86
CA HIS A 501 -12.20 -42.25 16.83
C HIS A 501 -10.94 -43.05 16.61
N GLN A 502 -9.79 -42.39 16.65
CA GLN A 502 -8.46 -42.98 16.59
C GLN A 502 -7.64 -42.57 17.82
N HIS A 503 -6.63 -43.39 18.15
CA HIS A 503 -5.75 -43.09 19.26
C HIS A 503 -4.31 -43.33 18.82
N LEU A 504 -3.51 -42.27 18.87
CA LEU A 504 -2.09 -42.25 18.58
C LEU A 504 -1.32 -42.16 19.90
N PHE A 505 -0.37 -43.05 20.09
CA PHE A 505 0.44 -43.11 21.31
C PHE A 505 1.89 -42.70 20.99
N VAL A 506 2.35 -41.63 21.63
CA VAL A 506 3.71 -41.09 21.52
C VAL A 506 4.57 -41.67 22.64
N HIS A 507 5.61 -42.41 22.30
CA HIS A 507 6.49 -43.04 23.25
C HIS A 507 7.97 -42.92 22.87
N LYS A 508 8.83 -43.08 23.86
CA LYS A 508 10.28 -43.03 23.67
C LYS A 508 10.79 -44.46 23.49
N VAL A 509 11.44 -44.70 22.37
CA VAL A 509 12.22 -45.95 22.15
C VAL A 509 13.66 -45.62 22.53
N ARG A 510 14.18 -46.34 23.52
CA ARG A 510 15.59 -46.21 23.94
C ARG A 510 16.41 -47.27 23.24
N ASP A 511 17.30 -46.83 22.36
CA ASP A 511 18.36 -47.68 21.82
C ASP A 511 19.65 -47.42 22.60
N SER A 512 20.64 -48.29 22.49
CA SER A 512 21.91 -48.22 23.27
C SER A 512 22.68 -46.88 23.09
N GLU A 513 22.41 -46.15 22.03
CA GLU A 513 23.11 -44.88 21.68
C GLU A 513 22.22 -43.63 21.60
N ALA A 514 20.89 -43.77 21.52
CA ALA A 514 19.98 -42.64 21.37
C ALA A 514 18.56 -42.91 21.87
N THR A 515 17.87 -41.85 22.33
CA THR A 515 16.44 -41.90 22.60
C THR A 515 15.71 -41.38 21.36
N ARG A 516 14.83 -42.20 20.78
CA ARG A 516 14.00 -41.84 19.61
C ARG A 516 12.55 -41.72 20.01
N THR A 517 11.84 -40.77 19.46
CA THR A 517 10.37 -40.68 19.58
C THR A 517 9.72 -41.49 18.49
N ALA A 518 8.79 -42.37 18.85
CA ALA A 518 7.96 -43.13 17.93
C ALA A 518 6.48 -42.84 18.22
N VAL A 519 5.64 -42.93 17.19
CA VAL A 519 4.18 -42.84 17.32
C VAL A 519 3.55 -44.09 16.77
N SER A 520 2.63 -44.67 17.53
CA SER A 520 1.92 -45.88 17.17
C SER A 520 0.41 -45.62 17.17
N LYS A 521 -0.29 -46.09 16.11
CA LYS A 521 -1.75 -46.10 16.09
C LYS A 521 -2.20 -47.31 16.90
N LEU A 522 -2.93 -47.06 17.99
CA LEU A 522 -3.36 -48.08 18.92
C LEU A 522 -4.55 -48.87 18.37
N SER A 523 -4.47 -50.21 18.45
CA SER A 523 -5.59 -51.10 18.26
C SER A 523 -6.64 -50.93 19.35
N LYS A 524 -7.82 -51.51 19.18
CA LYS A 524 -8.92 -51.41 20.17
C LYS A 524 -8.52 -51.87 21.58
N ASN A 525 -7.70 -52.94 21.70
CA ASN A 525 -7.27 -53.46 23.01
C ASN A 525 -6.17 -52.58 23.60
N GLU A 526 -5.17 -52.22 22.83
CA GLU A 526 -4.08 -51.32 23.27
C GLU A 526 -4.62 -49.96 23.72
N ARG A 527 -5.67 -49.45 23.06
CA ARG A 527 -6.37 -48.23 23.48
C ARG A 527 -7.02 -48.36 24.85
N ILE A 528 -7.64 -49.50 25.16
CA ILE A 528 -8.21 -49.75 26.50
C ILE A 528 -7.11 -49.81 27.53
N GLU A 529 -5.98 -50.42 27.24
CA GLU A 529 -4.82 -50.53 28.12
C GLU A 529 -4.21 -49.14 28.38
N GLU A 530 -4.06 -48.30 27.35
CA GLU A 530 -3.53 -46.96 27.49
C GLU A 530 -4.49 -46.06 28.32
N VAL A 531 -5.79 -46.09 28.05
CA VAL A 531 -6.78 -45.38 28.87
C VAL A 531 -6.78 -45.86 30.33
N ALA A 532 -6.59 -47.19 30.54
CA ALA A 532 -6.46 -47.73 31.90
C ALA A 532 -5.17 -47.28 32.58
N ARG A 533 -4.05 -47.22 31.84
CA ARG A 533 -2.78 -46.65 32.33
C ARG A 533 -2.92 -45.17 32.74
N MET A 534 -3.65 -44.39 31.95
CA MET A 534 -3.95 -42.99 32.26
C MET A 534 -4.85 -42.81 33.51
N LEU A 535 -5.72 -43.80 33.81
CA LEU A 535 -6.61 -43.80 34.99
C LEU A 535 -5.87 -44.23 36.25
N GLY A 536 -5.10 -45.31 36.18
CA GLY A 536 -4.58 -46.01 37.35
C GLY A 536 -3.07 -45.95 37.56
N GLY A 537 -2.32 -45.35 36.64
CA GLY A 537 -0.86 -45.33 36.66
C GLY A 537 -0.23 -46.58 36.03
N ILE A 538 0.98 -46.98 36.49
CA ILE A 538 1.80 -48.01 35.84
C ILE A 538 1.20 -49.43 36.02
N ASP A 539 0.53 -49.68 37.17
CA ASP A 539 -0.02 -51.01 37.47
C ASP A 539 -1.46 -51.13 36.94
N LEU A 540 -1.64 -51.94 35.89
CA LEU A 540 -2.95 -52.18 35.30
C LEU A 540 -3.76 -53.19 36.16
N THR A 541 -4.73 -52.65 36.90
CA THR A 541 -5.66 -53.48 37.69
C THR A 541 -6.85 -53.96 36.83
N LYS A 542 -7.55 -55.04 37.26
CA LYS A 542 -8.77 -55.50 36.60
C LYS A 542 -9.86 -54.41 36.62
N GLU A 543 -9.94 -53.61 37.69
CA GLU A 543 -10.85 -52.52 37.87
C GLU A 543 -10.60 -51.38 36.91
N SER A 544 -9.32 -50.96 36.77
CA SER A 544 -8.93 -49.89 35.83
C SER A 544 -9.21 -50.30 34.37
N LEU A 545 -8.92 -51.53 34.01
CA LEU A 545 -9.24 -52.09 32.68
C LEU A 545 -10.76 -52.14 32.40
N ALA A 546 -11.55 -52.59 33.38
CA ALA A 546 -13.01 -52.63 33.26
C ALA A 546 -13.60 -51.19 33.10
N HIS A 547 -13.08 -50.24 33.86
CA HIS A 547 -13.49 -48.81 33.79
C HIS A 547 -13.11 -48.21 32.43
N ALA A 548 -11.85 -48.37 31.96
CA ALA A 548 -11.39 -47.91 30.67
C ALA A 548 -12.21 -48.51 29.51
N LYS A 549 -12.49 -49.83 29.59
CA LYS A 549 -13.35 -50.49 28.60
C LYS A 549 -14.77 -49.87 28.56
N LYS A 550 -15.38 -49.58 29.72
CA LYS A 550 -16.68 -48.91 29.78
C LYS A 550 -16.61 -47.52 29.13
N MET A 551 -15.61 -46.73 29.44
CA MET A 551 -15.42 -45.37 28.85
C MET A 551 -15.30 -45.42 27.33
N VAL A 552 -14.45 -46.32 26.79
CA VAL A 552 -14.22 -46.44 25.34
C VAL A 552 -15.45 -47.02 24.60
N VAL A 553 -16.26 -47.87 25.24
CA VAL A 553 -17.48 -48.43 24.63
C VAL A 553 -18.61 -47.40 24.66
N THR A 554 -18.82 -46.70 25.80
CA THR A 554 -19.86 -45.66 25.93
C THR A 554 -19.62 -44.49 24.99
N ALA A 555 -18.38 -44.17 24.67
CA ALA A 555 -18.02 -43.12 23.70
C ALA A 555 -18.49 -43.44 22.25
N LYS A 556 -18.87 -44.68 21.94
CA LYS A 556 -19.34 -45.10 20.60
C LYS A 556 -20.87 -45.09 20.47
N SER A 557 -21.58 -45.00 21.55
CA SER A 557 -23.06 -44.86 21.63
C SER A 557 -23.48 -43.41 21.71
#